data_b23309bd898cbe96d5d36ec336b20c61
#
_entry.id   b23309bd898cbe96d5d36ec336b20c61
#
_cell.length_a   1.000
_cell.length_b   1.000
_cell.length_c   1.000
_cell.angle_alpha   90.00
_cell.angle_beta   90.00
_cell.angle_gamma   90.00
#
_symmetry.space_group_name_H-M   'P 1'
#
loop_
_entity.id
_entity.type
_entity.pdbx_description
1 polymer ?
#
loop_
_entity_poly.entity_id
_entity_poly.type
_entity_poly.pdbx_seq_one_letter_code
_entity_poly.pdbx_strand_id
1 'polypeptide(L)'
;GFFGGGVSTNDKAFIKFAKKEISNYKNFNKYLLFKQIIIFFILKLLRFNIFYKIFIKILYRAHLENNTTVLKIVYPSLKFKKIAFPQYYFSRISETAKKVIYLQLKNVQNRKQNSLSRKNNNIYYYKLFKKLKIKNVKLLSIEDFNFQNYMDFPILVKDKEKLNNYLLLNNIETKYLFYHNCAKIFESKKNLKIQKNAKFFSDQVIGLPNHTKVSKSHMNRIGNTIKKFYEKKS
;
A
#
# COMPACT_ATOMS: atom_id res chain seq x y z
N GLY A 1 -7.21 3.51 6.57
CA GLY A 1 -7.68 4.81 7.02
C GLY A 1 -9.17 5.00 6.72
N PHE A 2 -9.84 5.88 7.46
CA PHE A 2 -11.20 6.30 7.12
C PHE A 2 -11.17 7.00 5.76
N PHE A 3 -12.25 6.84 4.96
CA PHE A 3 -12.38 7.55 3.70
C PHE A 3 -12.33 9.05 3.93
N GLY A 4 -11.40 9.71 3.29
CA GLY A 4 -11.27 11.15 3.34
C GLY A 4 -9.90 11.57 2.82
N GLY A 5 -9.86 12.77 2.33
CA GLY A 5 -8.65 13.45 1.91
C GLY A 5 -8.62 14.86 2.50
N GLY A 6 -7.48 15.49 2.40
CA GLY A 6 -7.29 16.86 2.81
C GLY A 6 -6.39 17.59 1.84
N VAL A 7 -6.65 18.85 1.67
CA VAL A 7 -5.80 19.77 0.93
C VAL A 7 -5.29 20.83 1.90
N SER A 8 -3.99 21.10 1.86
CA SER A 8 -3.36 22.18 2.59
C SER A 8 -2.88 23.24 1.58
N THR A 9 -3.34 24.46 1.75
CA THR A 9 -2.97 25.58 0.87
C THR A 9 -3.07 26.92 1.62
N ASN A 10 -2.29 27.88 1.20
CA ASN A 10 -2.36 29.27 1.65
C ASN A 10 -3.28 30.13 0.75
N ASP A 11 -3.78 29.56 -0.35
CA ASP A 11 -4.69 30.26 -1.26
C ASP A 11 -6.10 30.38 -0.65
N LYS A 12 -6.44 31.59 -0.21
CA LYS A 12 -7.75 31.90 0.41
C LYS A 12 -8.91 31.75 -0.58
N ALA A 13 -8.69 32.05 -1.87
CA ALA A 13 -9.72 31.96 -2.90
C ALA A 13 -10.05 30.46 -3.14
N PHE A 14 -9.03 29.61 -3.26
CA PHE A 14 -9.21 28.17 -3.37
C PHE A 14 -9.93 27.58 -2.14
N ILE A 15 -9.57 28.01 -0.92
CA ILE A 15 -10.24 27.55 0.31
C ILE A 15 -11.75 27.89 0.28
N LYS A 16 -12.10 29.13 -0.14
CA LYS A 16 -13.49 29.56 -0.25
C LYS A 16 -14.26 28.75 -1.29
N PHE A 17 -13.66 28.54 -2.47
CA PHE A 17 -14.21 27.69 -3.53
C PHE A 17 -14.43 26.25 -3.05
N ALA A 18 -13.40 25.60 -2.49
CA ALA A 18 -13.49 24.23 -2.01
C ALA A 18 -14.54 24.05 -0.91
N LYS A 19 -14.67 24.99 0.03
CA LYS A 19 -15.72 24.97 1.05
C LYS A 19 -17.10 25.05 0.43
N LYS A 20 -17.32 25.91 -0.58
CA LYS A 20 -18.60 26.02 -1.31
C LYS A 20 -18.93 24.73 -2.03
N GLU A 21 -17.97 24.14 -2.77
CA GLU A 21 -18.19 22.88 -3.47
C GLU A 21 -18.51 21.72 -2.49
N ILE A 22 -17.73 21.57 -1.41
CA ILE A 22 -17.99 20.54 -0.40
C ILE A 22 -19.35 20.74 0.28
N SER A 23 -19.84 21.98 0.42
CA SER A 23 -21.15 22.25 1.02
C SER A 23 -22.31 21.68 0.19
N ASN A 24 -22.11 21.46 -1.09
CA ASN A 24 -23.10 20.88 -2.00
C ASN A 24 -23.11 19.33 -1.97
N TYR A 25 -22.08 18.71 -1.38
CA TYR A 25 -22.00 17.25 -1.34
C TYR A 25 -22.93 16.67 -0.28
N LYS A 26 -23.44 15.46 -0.54
CA LYS A 26 -24.26 14.69 0.40
C LYS A 26 -23.45 14.27 1.63
N ASN A 27 -24.11 14.10 2.74
CA ASN A 27 -23.46 13.57 3.93
C ASN A 27 -22.96 12.14 3.67
N PHE A 28 -21.86 11.78 4.29
CA PHE A 28 -21.28 10.44 4.18
C PHE A 28 -22.27 9.37 4.66
N ASN A 29 -22.43 8.30 3.89
CA ASN A 29 -23.37 7.23 4.20
C ASN A 29 -22.97 6.52 5.51
N LYS A 30 -23.88 6.49 6.49
CA LYS A 30 -23.68 5.85 7.79
C LYS A 30 -23.38 4.35 7.68
N TYR A 31 -23.98 3.66 6.71
CA TYR A 31 -23.71 2.24 6.45
C TYR A 31 -22.24 2.02 6.01
N LEU A 32 -21.71 2.88 5.14
CA LEU A 32 -20.30 2.81 4.75
C LEU A 32 -19.37 3.08 5.93
N LEU A 33 -19.75 4.00 6.82
CA LEU A 33 -18.99 4.26 8.05
C LEU A 33 -18.96 3.03 8.96
N PHE A 34 -20.12 2.41 9.18
CA PHE A 34 -20.25 1.18 9.98
C PHE A 34 -19.40 0.04 9.39
N LYS A 35 -19.48 -0.17 8.08
CA LYS A 35 -18.65 -1.14 7.37
C LYS A 35 -17.13 -0.88 7.58
N GLN A 36 -16.71 0.37 7.59
CA GLN A 36 -15.32 0.73 7.86
C GLN A 36 -14.89 0.41 9.29
N ILE A 37 -15.77 0.65 10.26
CA ILE A 37 -15.52 0.32 11.67
C ILE A 37 -15.32 -1.19 11.82
N ILE A 38 -16.17 -2.00 11.18
CA ILE A 38 -16.03 -3.47 11.18
C ILE A 38 -14.68 -3.89 10.57
N ILE A 39 -14.34 -3.35 9.39
CA ILE A 39 -13.05 -3.65 8.74
C ILE A 39 -11.89 -3.27 9.66
N PHE A 40 -11.95 -2.11 10.30
CA PHE A 40 -10.93 -1.69 11.25
C PHE A 40 -10.80 -2.64 12.44
N PHE A 41 -11.92 -3.16 12.94
CA PHE A 41 -11.93 -4.14 14.02
C PHE A 41 -11.30 -5.47 13.59
N ILE A 42 -11.64 -5.96 12.39
CA ILE A 42 -11.02 -7.15 11.79
C ILE A 42 -9.51 -6.95 11.63
N LEU A 43 -9.07 -5.82 11.08
CA LEU A 43 -7.64 -5.50 10.94
C LEU A 43 -6.91 -5.43 12.29
N LYS A 44 -7.63 -5.06 13.37
CA LYS A 44 -7.08 -5.08 14.73
C LYS A 44 -6.87 -6.51 15.23
N LEU A 45 -7.76 -7.44 14.90
CA LEU A 45 -7.62 -8.87 15.23
C LEU A 45 -6.42 -9.49 14.52
N LEU A 46 -6.07 -9.04 13.30
CA LEU A 46 -4.89 -9.53 12.58
C LEU A 46 -3.55 -9.18 13.26
N ARG A 47 -3.55 -8.40 14.35
CA ARG A 47 -2.36 -8.19 15.19
C ARG A 47 -1.98 -9.44 15.99
N PHE A 48 -2.92 -10.34 16.22
CA PHE A 48 -2.67 -11.60 16.89
C PHE A 48 -2.14 -12.62 15.88
N ASN A 49 -1.05 -13.29 16.21
CA ASN A 49 -0.32 -14.16 15.30
C ASN A 49 -1.18 -15.30 14.72
N ILE A 50 -2.11 -15.84 15.50
CA ILE A 50 -3.03 -16.90 15.05
C ILE A 50 -3.92 -16.40 13.92
N PHE A 51 -4.62 -15.28 14.11
CA PHE A 51 -5.50 -14.70 13.10
C PHE A 51 -4.73 -14.25 11.86
N TYR A 52 -3.52 -13.70 12.05
CA TYR A 52 -2.65 -13.35 10.94
C TYR A 52 -2.26 -14.55 10.09
N LYS A 53 -1.87 -15.67 10.70
CA LYS A 53 -1.52 -16.91 9.97
C LYS A 53 -2.71 -17.46 9.18
N ILE A 54 -3.92 -17.45 9.76
CA ILE A 54 -5.14 -17.87 9.07
C ILE A 54 -5.41 -16.95 7.87
N PHE A 55 -5.34 -15.64 8.08
CA PHE A 55 -5.53 -14.65 7.01
C PHE A 55 -4.55 -14.86 5.86
N ILE A 56 -3.26 -15.06 6.14
CA ILE A 56 -2.23 -15.30 5.12
C ILE A 56 -2.51 -16.59 4.34
N LYS A 57 -2.99 -17.66 4.99
CA LYS A 57 -3.37 -18.90 4.30
C LYS A 57 -4.55 -18.69 3.34
N ILE A 58 -5.57 -17.92 3.79
CA ILE A 58 -6.72 -17.56 2.93
C ILE A 58 -6.24 -16.73 1.74
N LEU A 59 -5.39 -15.74 1.99
CA LEU A 59 -4.85 -14.88 0.95
C LEU A 59 -3.99 -15.67 -0.07
N TYR A 60 -3.17 -16.59 0.40
CA TYR A 60 -2.37 -17.48 -0.44
C TYR A 60 -3.25 -18.34 -1.34
N ARG A 61 -4.27 -19.01 -0.79
CA ARG A 61 -5.24 -19.78 -1.58
C ARG A 61 -5.95 -18.90 -2.61
N ALA A 62 -6.41 -17.72 -2.21
CA ALA A 62 -7.06 -16.79 -3.12
C ALA A 62 -6.17 -16.37 -4.30
N HIS A 63 -4.86 -16.25 -4.09
CA HIS A 63 -3.92 -16.00 -5.17
C HIS A 63 -3.74 -17.21 -6.09
N LEU A 64 -3.61 -18.43 -5.55
CA LEU A 64 -3.47 -19.65 -6.34
C LEU A 64 -4.71 -19.93 -7.20
N GLU A 65 -5.88 -19.77 -6.61
CA GLU A 65 -7.18 -20.05 -7.25
C GLU A 65 -7.70 -18.87 -8.10
N ASN A 66 -6.95 -17.78 -8.17
CA ASN A 66 -7.39 -16.52 -8.80
C ASN A 66 -8.77 -16.05 -8.28
N ASN A 67 -9.05 -16.28 -7.00
CA ASN A 67 -10.31 -15.92 -6.38
C ASN A 67 -10.46 -14.40 -6.27
N THR A 68 -11.01 -13.83 -7.35
CA THR A 68 -11.14 -12.37 -7.47
C THR A 68 -12.03 -11.75 -6.39
N THR A 69 -12.96 -12.51 -5.80
CA THR A 69 -13.84 -12.00 -4.73
C THR A 69 -13.05 -11.74 -3.45
N VAL A 70 -12.27 -12.71 -2.99
CA VAL A 70 -11.42 -12.56 -1.80
C VAL A 70 -10.35 -11.49 -2.05
N LEU A 71 -9.67 -11.53 -3.21
CA LEU A 71 -8.64 -10.55 -3.55
C LEU A 71 -9.18 -9.12 -3.59
N LYS A 72 -10.40 -8.89 -4.08
CA LYS A 72 -11.05 -7.58 -4.08
C LYS A 72 -11.41 -7.06 -2.68
N ILE A 73 -11.60 -7.94 -1.69
CA ILE A 73 -11.80 -7.53 -0.30
C ILE A 73 -10.49 -6.99 0.26
N VAL A 74 -9.40 -7.71 0.05
CA VAL A 74 -8.07 -7.34 0.56
C VAL A 74 -7.44 -6.20 -0.24
N TYR A 75 -7.63 -6.22 -1.56
CA TYR A 75 -7.11 -5.23 -2.49
C TYR A 75 -8.25 -4.47 -3.20
N PRO A 76 -8.82 -3.46 -2.56
CA PRO A 76 -9.95 -2.70 -3.13
C PRO A 76 -9.68 -2.09 -4.51
N SER A 77 -8.41 -1.82 -4.83
CA SER A 77 -7.98 -1.33 -6.16
C SER A 77 -8.35 -2.26 -7.32
N LEU A 78 -8.54 -3.56 -7.06
CA LEU A 78 -9.01 -4.52 -8.08
C LEU A 78 -10.49 -4.34 -8.47
N LYS A 79 -11.24 -3.52 -7.74
CA LYS A 79 -12.66 -3.27 -8.02
C LYS A 79 -12.89 -2.28 -9.16
N PHE A 80 -11.90 -1.49 -9.52
CA PHE A 80 -12.06 -0.45 -10.54
C PHE A 80 -12.04 -1.06 -11.94
N LYS A 81 -13.25 -1.33 -12.47
CA LYS A 81 -13.43 -1.76 -13.86
C LYS A 81 -13.87 -0.65 -14.83
N LYS A 82 -14.30 0.53 -14.33
CA LYS A 82 -14.81 1.64 -15.12
C LYS A 82 -14.38 3.00 -14.56
N ILE A 83 -14.31 3.97 -15.43
CA ILE A 83 -13.84 5.36 -15.19
C ILE A 83 -14.75 6.18 -14.25
N ALA A 84 -15.90 5.65 -13.83
CA ALA A 84 -16.80 6.37 -12.94
C ALA A 84 -16.32 6.31 -11.50
N PHE A 85 -16.00 7.45 -10.91
CA PHE A 85 -15.74 7.56 -9.49
C PHE A 85 -16.98 7.11 -8.72
N PRO A 86 -16.82 6.24 -7.69
CA PRO A 86 -17.95 5.88 -6.84
C PRO A 86 -18.60 7.11 -6.21
N GLN A 87 -19.91 7.18 -6.14
CA GLN A 87 -20.64 8.35 -5.62
C GLN A 87 -20.20 8.78 -4.23
N TYR A 88 -19.69 7.86 -3.39
CA TYR A 88 -19.21 8.20 -2.05
C TYR A 88 -17.93 9.07 -2.05
N TYR A 89 -17.21 9.21 -3.18
CA TYR A 89 -16.13 10.19 -3.30
C TYR A 89 -16.63 11.63 -3.24
N PHE A 90 -17.89 11.86 -3.63
CA PHE A 90 -18.56 13.16 -3.60
C PHE A 90 -19.41 13.31 -2.33
N SER A 91 -18.91 12.84 -1.20
CA SER A 91 -19.59 12.95 0.09
C SER A 91 -18.78 13.81 1.05
N ARG A 92 -19.50 14.51 1.94
CA ARG A 92 -18.84 15.20 3.06
C ARG A 92 -18.24 14.17 4.00
N ILE A 93 -17.06 14.46 4.49
CA ILE A 93 -16.43 13.63 5.52
C ILE A 93 -17.31 13.61 6.79
N SER A 94 -17.48 12.44 7.41
CA SER A 94 -18.26 12.34 8.66
C SER A 94 -17.56 13.08 9.82
N GLU A 95 -18.34 13.61 10.76
CA GLU A 95 -17.78 14.28 11.95
C GLU A 95 -16.89 13.34 12.78
N THR A 96 -17.23 12.06 12.85
CA THR A 96 -16.39 11.05 13.50
C THR A 96 -15.02 10.92 12.81
N ALA A 97 -15.01 10.86 11.47
CA ALA A 97 -13.76 10.80 10.73
C ALA A 97 -12.93 12.08 10.88
N LYS A 98 -13.56 13.26 10.89
CA LYS A 98 -12.88 14.54 11.18
C LYS A 98 -12.20 14.52 12.54
N LYS A 99 -12.91 14.09 13.60
CA LYS A 99 -12.35 14.00 14.96
C LYS A 99 -11.15 13.06 15.01
N VAL A 100 -11.22 11.88 14.37
CA VAL A 100 -10.11 10.93 14.31
C VAL A 100 -8.91 11.53 13.57
N ILE A 101 -9.14 12.16 12.40
CA ILE A 101 -8.08 12.83 11.65
C ILE A 101 -7.44 13.94 12.47
N TYR A 102 -8.27 14.77 13.12
CA TYR A 102 -7.78 15.87 13.98
C TYR A 102 -6.86 15.33 15.10
N LEU A 103 -7.29 14.29 15.82
CA LEU A 103 -6.48 13.67 16.86
C LEU A 103 -5.16 13.11 16.33
N GLN A 104 -5.19 12.48 15.15
CA GLN A 104 -3.97 12.00 14.49
C GLN A 104 -3.05 13.14 14.05
N LEU A 105 -3.62 14.25 13.58
CA LEU A 105 -2.86 15.44 13.18
C LEU A 105 -2.27 16.19 14.37
N LYS A 106 -2.96 16.20 15.52
CA LYS A 106 -2.47 16.85 16.74
C LYS A 106 -1.20 16.18 17.29
N ASN A 107 -1.01 14.90 17.01
CA ASN A 107 0.15 14.16 17.52
C ASN A 107 1.36 14.26 16.56
N VAL A 108 1.92 15.48 16.47
CA VAL A 108 3.05 15.81 15.56
C VAL A 108 4.32 15.02 15.90
N GLN A 109 4.61 14.79 17.18
CA GLN A 109 5.81 14.06 17.61
C GLN A 109 5.80 12.62 17.12
N ASN A 110 4.67 11.91 17.27
CA ASN A 110 4.53 10.54 16.77
C ASN A 110 4.66 10.46 15.25
N ARG A 111 4.25 11.50 14.51
CA ARG A 111 4.41 11.53 13.04
C ARG A 111 5.86 11.68 12.61
N LYS A 112 6.61 12.58 13.26
CA LYS A 112 8.05 12.74 13.01
C LYS A 112 8.80 11.44 13.31
N GLN A 113 8.52 10.83 14.45
CA GLN A 113 9.13 9.56 14.86
C GLN A 113 8.77 8.41 13.92
N ASN A 114 7.52 8.33 13.46
CA ASN A 114 7.08 7.34 12.47
C ASN A 114 7.79 7.52 11.12
N SER A 115 7.95 8.76 10.65
CA SER A 115 8.67 9.06 9.41
C SER A 115 10.14 8.69 9.53
N LEU A 116 10.80 9.07 10.61
CA LEU A 116 12.21 8.74 10.88
C LEU A 116 12.43 7.22 10.97
N SER A 117 11.54 6.51 11.66
CA SER A 117 11.59 5.04 11.75
C SER A 117 11.51 4.38 10.37
N ARG A 118 10.57 4.83 9.53
CA ARG A 118 10.45 4.31 8.15
C ARG A 118 11.67 4.61 7.30
N LYS A 119 12.23 5.82 7.43
CA LYS A 119 13.49 6.19 6.77
C LYS A 119 14.62 5.24 7.17
N ASN A 120 14.80 5.02 8.48
CA ASN A 120 15.84 4.13 9.00
C ASN A 120 15.66 2.69 8.52
N ASN A 121 14.42 2.20 8.47
CA ASN A 121 14.11 0.88 7.91
C ASN A 121 14.49 0.79 6.43
N ASN A 122 14.20 1.81 5.61
CA ASN A 122 14.57 1.82 4.20
C ASN A 122 16.09 1.82 4.00
N ILE A 123 16.82 2.61 4.80
CA ILE A 123 18.29 2.60 4.79
C ILE A 123 18.81 1.21 5.16
N TYR A 124 18.20 0.57 6.16
CA TYR A 124 18.59 -0.79 6.57
C TYR A 124 18.34 -1.82 5.46
N TYR A 125 17.15 -1.83 4.86
CA TYR A 125 16.82 -2.69 3.71
C TYR A 125 17.81 -2.48 2.55
N TYR A 126 18.09 -1.24 2.22
CA TYR A 126 19.02 -0.93 1.13
C TYR A 126 20.40 -1.53 1.38
N LYS A 127 20.96 -1.34 2.58
CA LYS A 127 22.25 -1.94 2.98
C LYS A 127 22.19 -3.47 2.97
N LEU A 128 21.10 -4.05 3.48
CA LEU A 128 20.89 -5.49 3.52
C LEU A 128 20.87 -6.10 2.11
N PHE A 129 20.06 -5.56 1.19
CA PHE A 129 19.97 -6.08 -0.17
C PHE A 129 21.26 -5.87 -0.97
N LYS A 130 22.00 -4.77 -0.75
CA LYS A 130 23.35 -4.59 -1.31
C LYS A 130 24.30 -5.68 -0.83
N LYS A 131 24.25 -6.04 0.46
CA LYS A 131 25.05 -7.14 1.04
C LYS A 131 24.66 -8.51 0.48
N LEU A 132 23.37 -8.78 0.34
CA LEU A 132 22.85 -10.08 -0.12
C LEU A 132 23.12 -10.34 -1.60
N LYS A 133 23.32 -9.32 -2.44
CA LYS A 133 23.65 -9.39 -3.88
C LYS A 133 22.76 -10.38 -4.67
N ILE A 134 21.46 -10.34 -4.48
CA ILE A 134 20.52 -11.27 -5.11
C ILE A 134 20.39 -10.92 -6.60
N LYS A 135 20.80 -11.81 -7.49
CA LYS A 135 20.92 -11.60 -8.95
C LYS A 135 19.63 -11.07 -9.62
N ASN A 136 18.47 -11.53 -9.16
CA ASN A 136 17.15 -11.21 -9.76
C ASN A 136 16.40 -10.10 -9.00
N VAL A 137 17.08 -9.38 -8.12
CA VAL A 137 16.53 -8.24 -7.37
C VAL A 137 17.31 -6.98 -7.72
N LYS A 138 16.60 -5.96 -8.22
CA LYS A 138 17.17 -4.64 -8.44
C LYS A 138 16.60 -3.65 -7.44
N LEU A 139 17.48 -2.87 -6.84
CA LEU A 139 17.10 -1.76 -5.99
C LEU A 139 16.85 -0.54 -6.86
N LEU A 140 15.84 0.24 -6.49
CA LEU A 140 15.66 1.56 -7.09
C LEU A 140 16.81 2.47 -6.65
N SER A 141 17.26 3.32 -7.56
CA SER A 141 18.22 4.38 -7.20
C SER A 141 17.55 5.30 -6.18
N ILE A 142 18.15 5.45 -5.02
CA ILE A 142 17.69 6.35 -3.98
C ILE A 142 18.74 7.42 -3.84
N GLU A 143 18.58 8.47 -4.62
CA GLU A 143 19.54 9.58 -4.64
C GLU A 143 19.44 10.42 -3.37
N ASP A 144 18.25 10.53 -2.79
CA ASP A 144 18.06 11.27 -1.55
C ASP A 144 16.98 10.67 -0.62
N PHE A 145 17.44 10.05 0.47
CA PHE A 145 16.54 9.57 1.53
C PHE A 145 15.84 10.69 2.30
N ASN A 146 16.18 11.97 2.10
CA ASN A 146 15.63 13.06 2.90
C ASN A 146 14.27 13.55 2.39
N PHE A 147 14.00 13.42 1.09
CA PHE A 147 12.79 13.95 0.45
C PHE A 147 11.69 12.90 0.20
N GLN A 148 11.88 11.64 0.59
CA GLN A 148 10.92 10.59 0.30
C GLN A 148 10.00 10.27 1.49
N ASN A 149 8.70 10.08 1.20
CA ASN A 149 7.76 9.54 2.17
C ASN A 149 7.71 8.01 2.05
N TYR A 150 8.41 7.34 2.94
CA TYR A 150 8.65 5.90 2.91
C TYR A 150 7.46 5.10 3.43
N MET A 151 6.48 4.83 2.59
CA MET A 151 5.36 3.96 2.97
C MET A 151 5.74 2.47 2.98
N ASP A 152 6.59 2.05 2.06
CA ASP A 152 7.11 0.70 1.86
C ASP A 152 8.50 0.77 1.24
N PHE A 153 9.20 -0.35 1.21
CA PHE A 153 10.48 -0.47 0.53
C PHE A 153 10.29 -1.18 -0.81
N PRO A 154 10.30 -0.45 -1.95
CA PRO A 154 10.10 -1.04 -3.27
C PRO A 154 11.36 -1.73 -3.76
N ILE A 155 11.20 -2.94 -4.29
CA ILE A 155 12.23 -3.68 -5.02
C ILE A 155 11.68 -4.12 -6.38
N LEU A 156 12.54 -4.17 -7.40
CA LEU A 156 12.20 -4.76 -8.69
C LEU A 156 12.67 -6.22 -8.69
N VAL A 157 11.78 -7.11 -9.06
CA VAL A 157 12.02 -8.55 -8.98
C VAL A 157 11.63 -9.25 -10.28
N LYS A 158 12.34 -10.29 -10.62
CA LYS A 158 11.92 -11.24 -11.65
C LYS A 158 10.88 -12.20 -11.04
N ASP A 159 9.92 -12.67 -11.84
CA ASP A 159 8.88 -13.62 -11.38
C ASP A 159 8.07 -13.12 -10.16
N LYS A 160 7.64 -11.87 -10.21
CA LYS A 160 6.91 -11.15 -9.14
C LYS A 160 5.82 -11.98 -8.47
N GLU A 161 4.97 -12.65 -9.26
CA GLU A 161 3.86 -13.44 -8.75
C GLU A 161 4.33 -14.69 -7.99
N LYS A 162 5.29 -15.43 -8.56
CA LYS A 162 5.86 -16.64 -7.92
C LYS A 162 6.56 -16.29 -6.61
N LEU A 163 7.31 -15.17 -6.61
CA LEU A 163 7.93 -14.67 -5.39
C LEU A 163 6.90 -14.26 -4.34
N ASN A 164 5.84 -13.56 -4.72
CA ASN A 164 4.77 -13.17 -3.79
C ASN A 164 4.14 -14.41 -3.13
N ASN A 165 3.81 -15.44 -3.92
CA ASN A 165 3.24 -16.68 -3.39
C ASN A 165 4.20 -17.38 -2.44
N TYR A 166 5.49 -17.42 -2.77
CA TYR A 166 6.51 -17.98 -1.88
C TYR A 166 6.66 -17.20 -0.57
N LEU A 167 6.59 -15.86 -0.63
CA LEU A 167 6.63 -15.00 0.56
C LEU A 167 5.39 -15.21 1.44
N LEU A 168 4.19 -15.33 0.86
CA LEU A 168 2.96 -15.64 1.60
C LEU A 168 3.04 -16.98 2.32
N LEU A 169 3.58 -18.04 1.67
CA LEU A 169 3.84 -19.34 2.31
C LEU A 169 4.77 -19.22 3.52
N ASN A 170 5.68 -18.25 3.49
CA ASN A 170 6.58 -17.96 4.60
C ASN A 170 6.02 -16.91 5.58
N ASN A 171 4.70 -16.64 5.56
CA ASN A 171 4.02 -15.62 6.38
C ASN A 171 4.62 -14.22 6.24
N ILE A 172 4.97 -13.85 5.02
CA ILE A 172 5.45 -12.51 4.66
C ILE A 172 4.47 -11.92 3.65
N GLU A 173 3.68 -10.93 4.08
CA GLU A 173 2.82 -10.17 3.19
C GLU A 173 3.61 -9.05 2.52
N THR A 174 3.31 -8.79 1.25
CA THR A 174 3.90 -7.70 0.47
C THR A 174 2.83 -6.85 -0.18
N LYS A 175 3.18 -5.65 -0.60
CA LYS A 175 2.31 -4.82 -1.44
C LYS A 175 2.45 -5.22 -2.91
N TYR A 176 2.11 -6.46 -3.20
CA TYR A 176 2.21 -7.04 -4.53
C TYR A 176 1.30 -6.38 -5.57
N LEU A 177 0.03 -6.12 -5.21
CA LEU A 177 -0.99 -5.55 -6.11
C LEU A 177 -1.19 -4.04 -5.91
N PHE A 178 -0.28 -3.36 -5.23
CA PHE A 178 -0.43 -1.94 -4.95
C PHE A 178 -0.01 -1.05 -6.13
N TYR A 179 0.95 -1.50 -6.91
CA TYR A 179 1.50 -0.74 -8.04
C TYR A 179 0.84 -1.17 -9.34
N HIS A 180 -0.02 -0.31 -9.88
CA HIS A 180 -0.75 -0.57 -11.12
C HIS A 180 -0.30 0.38 -12.23
N ASN A 181 -0.33 -0.14 -13.46
CA ASN A 181 -0.28 0.73 -14.63
C ASN A 181 -1.68 1.35 -14.84
N CYS A 182 -1.83 2.61 -14.46
CA CYS A 182 -3.10 3.34 -14.54
C CYS A 182 -3.67 3.38 -15.98
N ALA A 183 -2.82 3.46 -17.00
CA ALA A 183 -3.31 3.45 -18.38
C ALA A 183 -3.97 2.13 -18.77
N LYS A 184 -3.49 1.00 -18.22
CA LYS A 184 -4.14 -0.29 -18.42
C LYS A 184 -5.50 -0.34 -17.73
N ILE A 185 -5.64 0.32 -16.57
CA ILE A 185 -6.91 0.37 -15.81
C ILE A 185 -7.94 1.23 -16.57
N PHE A 186 -7.51 2.35 -17.11
CA PHE A 186 -8.37 3.33 -17.77
C PHE A 186 -8.49 3.11 -19.28
N GLU A 187 -8.01 1.99 -19.81
CA GLU A 187 -8.10 1.57 -21.23
C GLU A 187 -7.74 2.67 -22.24
N SER A 188 -6.82 3.55 -21.89
CA SER A 188 -6.37 4.61 -22.78
C SER A 188 -5.48 4.04 -23.89
N LYS A 189 -6.11 3.58 -24.99
CA LYS A 189 -5.42 2.97 -26.15
C LYS A 189 -4.38 3.88 -26.80
N LYS A 190 -4.58 5.21 -26.76
CA LYS A 190 -3.66 6.18 -27.37
C LYS A 190 -2.28 6.26 -26.71
N ASN A 191 -2.16 5.88 -25.45
CA ASN A 191 -0.93 6.11 -24.67
C ASN A 191 -0.15 4.83 -24.31
N LEU A 192 -0.57 3.65 -24.76
CA LEU A 192 0.09 2.39 -24.39
C LEU A 192 1.55 2.30 -24.90
N LYS A 193 1.87 2.95 -26.02
CA LYS A 193 3.26 2.98 -26.56
C LYS A 193 4.21 3.83 -25.69
N ILE A 194 3.69 4.87 -25.03
CA ILE A 194 4.49 5.85 -24.26
C ILE A 194 4.84 5.31 -22.85
N GLN A 195 4.21 4.20 -22.41
CA GLN A 195 4.22 3.78 -21.01
C GLN A 195 5.03 2.52 -20.75
N LYS A 196 6.09 2.29 -21.51
CA LYS A 196 7.00 1.14 -21.30
C LYS A 196 7.49 1.08 -19.84
N ASN A 197 7.85 2.22 -19.26
CA ASN A 197 8.34 2.29 -17.87
C ASN A 197 7.24 1.96 -16.86
N ALA A 198 6.02 2.50 -17.00
CA ALA A 198 4.91 2.21 -16.10
C ALA A 198 4.52 0.72 -16.13
N LYS A 199 4.52 0.12 -17.33
CA LYS A 199 4.32 -1.32 -17.48
C LYS A 199 5.43 -2.11 -16.80
N PHE A 200 6.68 -1.79 -17.07
CA PHE A 200 7.84 -2.45 -16.49
C PHE A 200 7.78 -2.42 -14.95
N PHE A 201 7.50 -1.23 -14.37
CA PHE A 201 7.36 -1.09 -12.92
C PHE A 201 6.18 -1.91 -12.39
N SER A 202 5.00 -1.82 -12.99
CA SER A 202 3.83 -2.56 -12.51
C SER A 202 4.03 -4.07 -12.52
N ASP A 203 4.78 -4.58 -13.50
CA ASP A 203 5.02 -6.00 -13.69
C ASP A 203 6.12 -6.54 -12.76
N GLN A 204 7.00 -5.71 -12.25
CA GLN A 204 8.18 -6.14 -11.48
C GLN A 204 8.26 -5.62 -10.05
N VAL A 205 7.59 -4.50 -9.70
CA VAL A 205 7.75 -3.90 -8.38
C VAL A 205 6.96 -4.65 -7.31
N ILE A 206 7.61 -4.92 -6.18
CA ILE A 206 6.99 -5.38 -4.92
C ILE A 206 7.39 -4.42 -3.82
N GLY A 207 6.41 -3.97 -3.04
CA GLY A 207 6.66 -3.18 -1.82
C GLY A 207 6.84 -4.09 -0.61
N LEU A 208 8.00 -4.03 0.02
CA LEU A 208 8.26 -4.75 1.28
C LEU A 208 7.71 -3.96 2.47
N PRO A 209 7.29 -4.65 3.56
CA PRO A 209 6.76 -4.00 4.74
C PRO A 209 7.71 -2.95 5.30
N ASN A 210 7.21 -1.72 5.49
CA ASN A 210 7.96 -0.63 6.09
C ASN A 210 7.07 0.19 7.02
N HIS A 211 6.98 -0.22 8.27
CA HIS A 211 6.28 0.49 9.31
C HIS A 211 7.06 0.42 10.63
N THR A 212 6.70 1.23 11.60
CA THR A 212 7.43 1.41 12.86
C THR A 212 7.64 0.14 13.69
N LYS A 213 6.84 -0.90 13.45
CA LYS A 213 6.94 -2.19 14.14
C LYS A 213 7.77 -3.24 13.41
N VAL A 214 8.31 -2.91 12.23
CA VAL A 214 9.19 -3.83 11.50
C VAL A 214 10.56 -3.80 12.15
N SER A 215 10.96 -4.92 12.76
CA SER A 215 12.28 -5.07 13.40
C SER A 215 13.36 -5.42 12.37
N LYS A 216 14.63 -5.16 12.71
CA LYS A 216 15.79 -5.59 11.92
C LYS A 216 15.78 -7.11 11.68
N SER A 217 15.42 -7.89 12.69
CA SER A 217 15.29 -9.36 12.57
C SER A 217 14.25 -9.74 11.52
N HIS A 218 13.10 -9.06 11.51
CA HIS A 218 12.06 -9.29 10.50
C HIS A 218 12.54 -8.92 9.10
N MET A 219 13.23 -7.78 8.94
CA MET A 219 13.83 -7.38 7.66
C MET A 219 14.88 -8.39 7.16
N ASN A 220 15.74 -8.90 8.04
CA ASN A 220 16.69 -9.97 7.71
C ASN A 220 15.98 -11.25 7.26
N ARG A 221 14.92 -11.64 7.95
CA ARG A 221 14.10 -12.79 7.56
C ARG A 221 13.53 -12.61 6.15
N ILE A 222 12.99 -11.43 5.84
CA ILE A 222 12.46 -11.11 4.51
C ILE A 222 13.56 -11.22 3.45
N GLY A 223 14.69 -10.57 3.66
CA GLY A 223 15.82 -10.60 2.72
C GLY A 223 16.34 -12.01 2.47
N ASN A 224 16.55 -12.79 3.53
CA ASN A 224 17.01 -14.19 3.43
C ASN A 224 15.96 -15.10 2.76
N THR A 225 14.67 -14.87 2.98
CA THR A 225 13.61 -15.64 2.31
C THR A 225 13.61 -15.35 0.81
N ILE A 226 13.78 -14.09 0.40
CA ILE A 226 13.90 -13.71 -1.01
C ILE A 226 15.15 -14.34 -1.63
N LYS A 227 16.29 -14.31 -0.93
CA LYS A 227 17.52 -14.95 -1.37
C LYS A 227 17.32 -16.43 -1.64
N LYS A 228 16.76 -17.19 -0.67
CA LYS A 228 16.45 -18.61 -0.80
C LYS A 228 15.54 -18.94 -1.98
N PHE A 229 14.57 -18.08 -2.29
CA PHE A 229 13.69 -18.27 -3.45
C PHE A 229 14.46 -18.29 -4.76
N TYR A 230 15.43 -17.40 -4.92
CA TYR A 230 16.22 -17.32 -6.16
C TYR A 230 17.36 -18.34 -6.21
N GLU A 231 17.93 -18.75 -5.07
CA GLU A 231 18.94 -19.82 -5.01
C GLU A 231 18.37 -21.19 -5.33
N LYS A 232 17.12 -21.48 -4.98
CA LYS A 232 16.45 -22.76 -5.33
C LYS A 232 16.10 -22.86 -6.82
N LYS A 233 16.17 -21.78 -7.58
CA LYS A 233 15.86 -21.72 -9.02
C LYS A 233 17.10 -21.65 -9.90
N SER A 234 18.27 -21.49 -9.30
CA SER A 234 19.57 -21.58 -9.98
C SER A 234 20.05 -22.99 -10.04
#